data_df7221b9c4b20b56042a09d118a6913c
#
_entry.id   df7221b9c4b20b56042a09d118a6913c
#
_cell.length_a   1.000
_cell.length_b   1.000
_cell.length_c   1.000
_cell.angle_alpha   90.00
_cell.angle_beta   90.00
_cell.angle_gamma   90.00
#
_symmetry.space_group_name_H-M   'P 1'
#
loop_
_entity.id
_entity.type
_entity.pdbx_description
1 polymer ?
#
loop_
_entity_poly.entity_id
_entity_poly.type
_entity_poly.pdbx_seq_one_letter_code
_entity_poly.pdbx_strand_id
1 'polypeptide(L)'
;MNIKATINLTDTMLNKSIIDANKSVCELAKEFSFDYSEHEAGDKNAVSCRYPDGNIAKVTFYKAKTRGDKRISITKLKHYAQAGDVVTLKQSKEAIEILIND
;
A
#
# COMPACT_ATOMS: atom_id res chain seq x y z
N MET A 1 14.17 -4.23 -12.11
CA MET A 1 13.91 -5.26 -11.09
C MET A 1 12.54 -5.02 -10.46
N ASN A 2 11.72 -6.05 -10.36
CA ASN A 2 10.38 -5.91 -9.78
C ASN A 2 10.42 -6.10 -8.27
N ILE A 3 9.95 -5.10 -7.55
CA ILE A 3 9.88 -5.12 -6.09
C ILE A 3 8.49 -5.51 -5.65
N LYS A 4 8.40 -6.29 -4.59
CA LYS A 4 7.15 -6.73 -3.99
C LYS A 4 7.09 -6.25 -2.54
N ALA A 5 5.89 -5.84 -2.12
CA ALA A 5 5.62 -5.57 -0.72
C ALA A 5 4.55 -6.55 -0.24
N THR A 6 4.67 -6.98 1.01
CA THR A 6 3.74 -7.95 1.60
C THR A 6 3.16 -7.37 2.88
N ILE A 7 1.84 -7.45 3.01
CA ILE A 7 1.12 -6.95 4.18
C ILE A 7 0.24 -8.06 4.73
N ASN A 8 0.44 -8.39 6.01
CA ASN A 8 -0.43 -9.33 6.73
C ASN A 8 -1.57 -8.52 7.34
N LEU A 9 -2.78 -8.66 6.79
CA LEU A 9 -3.92 -7.84 7.21
C LEU A 9 -4.42 -8.22 8.59
N THR A 10 -4.73 -7.20 9.39
CA THR A 10 -5.32 -7.36 10.71
C THR A 10 -6.69 -6.67 10.73
N ASP A 11 -7.52 -7.03 11.72
CA ASP A 11 -8.82 -6.37 11.91
C ASP A 11 -8.66 -4.86 12.06
N THR A 12 -7.66 -4.44 12.82
CA THR A 12 -7.42 -3.01 13.06
C THR A 12 -7.13 -2.27 11.76
N MET A 13 -6.31 -2.86 10.90
CA MET A 13 -5.96 -2.25 9.60
C MET A 13 -7.20 -2.03 8.75
N LEU A 14 -8.11 -3.01 8.72
CA LEU A 14 -9.32 -2.92 7.91
C LEU A 14 -10.38 -2.03 8.53
N ASN A 15 -10.61 -2.16 9.84
CA ASN A 15 -11.66 -1.42 10.53
C ASN A 15 -11.36 0.07 10.62
N LYS A 16 -10.10 0.43 10.82
CA LYS A 16 -9.68 1.83 10.94
C LYS A 16 -9.13 2.41 9.65
N SER A 17 -8.99 1.58 8.62
CA SER A 17 -8.36 1.97 7.36
C SER A 17 -6.96 2.56 7.60
N ILE A 18 -6.24 2.01 8.56
CA ILE A 18 -4.88 2.44 8.91
C ILE A 18 -3.94 1.25 8.74
N ILE A 19 -3.02 1.38 7.80
CA ILE A 19 -2.00 0.36 7.54
C ILE A 19 -0.64 1.01 7.64
N ASP A 20 0.18 0.56 8.60
CA ASP A 20 1.53 1.06 8.74
C ASP A 20 2.39 0.51 7.59
N ALA A 21 3.24 1.37 7.05
CA ALA A 21 4.15 0.97 5.98
C ALA A 21 5.34 0.22 6.58
N ASN A 22 5.36 -1.10 6.38
CA ASN A 22 6.48 -1.91 6.83
C ASN A 22 7.67 -1.71 5.88
N LYS A 23 8.78 -2.39 6.17
CA LYS A 23 10.01 -2.23 5.39
C LYS A 23 9.80 -2.51 3.91
N SER A 24 9.06 -3.57 3.56
CA SER A 24 8.83 -3.91 2.16
C SER A 24 7.98 -2.87 1.45
N VAL A 25 7.00 -2.28 2.15
CA VAL A 25 6.18 -1.19 1.60
C VAL A 25 7.04 0.04 1.36
N CYS A 26 7.94 0.37 2.30
CA CYS A 26 8.83 1.52 2.14
C CYS A 26 9.75 1.36 0.94
N GLU A 27 10.24 0.14 0.70
CA GLU A 27 11.08 -0.14 -0.47
C GLU A 27 10.30 -0.03 -1.77
N LEU A 28 9.06 -0.52 -1.78
CA LEU A 28 8.19 -0.39 -2.95
C LEU A 28 7.88 1.08 -3.24
N ALA A 29 7.60 1.86 -2.20
CA ALA A 29 7.28 3.28 -2.37
C ALA A 29 8.41 4.05 -3.07
N LYS A 30 9.66 3.70 -2.80
CA LYS A 30 10.81 4.35 -3.46
C LYS A 30 10.80 4.15 -4.97
N GLU A 31 10.28 3.02 -5.44
CA GLU A 31 10.17 2.74 -6.88
C GLU A 31 9.16 3.67 -7.56
N PHE A 32 8.31 4.31 -6.77
CA PHE A 32 7.33 5.28 -7.26
C PHE A 32 7.66 6.70 -6.78
N SER A 33 8.94 6.93 -6.51
CA SER A 33 9.47 8.25 -6.13
C SER A 33 8.94 8.78 -4.81
N PHE A 34 8.59 7.88 -3.88
CA PHE A 34 8.16 8.28 -2.55
C PHE A 34 9.05 7.66 -1.47
N ASP A 35 10.12 8.36 -1.13
CA ASP A 35 10.99 7.99 -0.02
C ASP A 35 10.44 8.64 1.25
N TYR A 36 9.85 7.83 2.14
CA TYR A 36 9.24 8.34 3.38
C TYR A 36 10.18 9.21 4.19
N SER A 37 11.48 8.89 4.19
CA SER A 37 12.45 9.64 4.99
C SER A 37 12.67 11.07 4.49
N GLU A 38 12.30 11.36 3.25
CA GLU A 38 12.48 12.67 2.63
C GLU A 38 11.20 13.48 2.57
N HIS A 39 10.11 12.96 3.11
CA HIS A 39 8.82 13.64 3.09
C HIS A 39 8.40 14.07 4.48
N GLU A 40 7.49 15.03 4.52
CA GLU A 40 6.96 15.59 5.76
C GLU A 40 5.55 15.06 6.05
N ALA A 41 5.11 15.25 7.30
CA ALA A 41 3.76 14.86 7.69
C ALA A 41 2.74 15.48 6.73
N GLY A 42 1.82 14.67 6.24
CA GLY A 42 0.81 15.09 5.28
C GLY A 42 1.15 14.86 3.83
N ASP A 43 2.42 14.59 3.51
CA ASP A 43 2.82 14.30 2.13
C ASP A 43 2.26 12.95 1.69
N LYS A 44 1.92 12.84 0.40
CA LYS A 44 1.35 11.63 -0.16
C LYS A 44 1.65 11.49 -1.64
N ASN A 45 1.61 10.25 -2.13
CA ASN A 45 1.74 9.91 -3.54
C ASN A 45 0.82 8.75 -3.88
N ALA A 46 -0.08 8.93 -4.84
CA ALA A 46 -1.03 7.91 -5.26
C ALA A 46 -0.56 7.24 -6.55
N VAL A 47 -0.64 5.91 -6.58
CA VAL A 47 -0.23 5.10 -7.72
C VAL A 47 -1.39 4.21 -8.13
N SER A 48 -1.63 4.08 -9.42
CA SER A 48 -2.65 3.17 -9.96
C SER A 48 -2.35 1.73 -9.56
N CYS A 49 -3.40 0.99 -9.20
CA CYS A 49 -3.23 -0.44 -8.93
C CYS A 49 -4.37 -1.23 -9.59
N ARG A 50 -4.14 -2.53 -9.77
CA ARG A 50 -5.10 -3.43 -10.37
C ARG A 50 -5.32 -4.63 -9.47
N TYR A 51 -6.60 -4.93 -9.22
CA TYR A 51 -7.01 -6.13 -8.51
C TYR A 51 -7.05 -7.34 -9.44
N PRO A 52 -7.09 -8.58 -8.90
CA PRO A 52 -7.09 -9.78 -9.75
C PRO A 52 -8.24 -9.86 -10.75
N ASP A 53 -9.38 -9.23 -10.44
CA ASP A 53 -10.53 -9.21 -11.33
C ASP A 53 -10.43 -8.13 -12.42
N GLY A 54 -9.31 -7.40 -12.47
CA GLY A 54 -9.10 -6.36 -13.47
C GLY A 54 -9.54 -4.96 -13.05
N ASN A 55 -10.21 -4.82 -11.91
CA ASN A 55 -10.63 -3.51 -11.43
C ASN A 55 -9.44 -2.64 -11.08
N ILE A 56 -9.51 -1.37 -11.46
CA ILE A 56 -8.45 -0.39 -11.20
C ILE A 56 -8.81 0.42 -9.96
N ALA A 57 -7.83 0.62 -9.11
CA ALA A 57 -7.96 1.40 -7.89
C ALA A 57 -6.68 2.19 -7.64
N LYS A 58 -6.45 2.63 -6.42
CA LYS A 58 -5.24 3.40 -6.09
C LYS A 58 -4.60 2.92 -4.80
N VAL A 59 -3.28 2.89 -4.82
CA VAL A 59 -2.44 2.73 -3.64
C VAL A 59 -1.86 4.10 -3.34
N THR A 60 -2.00 4.57 -2.11
CA THR A 60 -1.45 5.86 -1.70
C THR A 60 -0.41 5.64 -0.60
N PHE A 61 0.82 6.04 -0.89
CA PHE A 61 1.88 6.10 0.11
C PHE A 61 1.80 7.47 0.77
N TYR A 62 1.79 7.52 2.10
CA TYR A 62 1.64 8.82 2.76
C TYR A 62 2.22 8.83 4.17
N LYS A 63 2.46 10.03 4.68
CA LYS A 63 2.84 10.23 6.08
C LYS A 63 1.68 10.88 6.81
N ALA A 64 1.28 10.29 7.94
CA ALA A 64 0.15 10.78 8.71
C ALA A 64 0.36 12.23 9.14
N LYS A 65 -0.70 13.03 9.09
CA LYS A 65 -0.62 14.47 9.35
C LYS A 65 -0.17 14.82 10.76
N THR A 66 -0.57 14.04 11.74
CA THR A 66 -0.34 14.39 13.15
C THR A 66 1.10 14.12 13.59
N ARG A 67 1.62 12.91 13.32
CA ARG A 67 2.96 12.51 13.79
C ARG A 67 3.91 12.09 12.69
N GLY A 68 3.45 12.14 11.44
CA GLY A 68 4.27 11.73 10.32
C GLY A 68 4.52 10.23 10.24
N ASP A 69 3.65 9.42 10.85
CA ASP A 69 3.77 7.96 10.76
C ASP A 69 3.71 7.51 9.31
N LYS A 70 4.56 6.55 8.96
CA LYS A 70 4.60 5.99 7.60
C LYS A 70 3.41 5.09 7.38
N ARG A 71 2.61 5.39 6.37
CA ARG A 71 1.35 4.69 6.10
C ARG A 71 1.16 4.36 4.63
N ILE A 72 0.26 3.42 4.37
CA ILE A 72 -0.19 3.07 3.04
C ILE A 72 -1.70 2.91 3.07
N SER A 73 -2.36 3.33 2.00
CA SER A 73 -3.81 3.18 1.83
C SER A 73 -4.06 2.47 0.51
N ILE A 74 -4.99 1.53 0.50
CA ILE A 74 -5.35 0.77 -0.70
C ILE A 74 -6.86 0.88 -0.88
N THR A 75 -7.29 1.56 -1.93
CA THR A 75 -8.70 1.80 -2.19
C THR A 75 -9.45 0.48 -2.43
N LYS A 76 -10.63 0.34 -1.83
CA LYS A 76 -11.51 -0.82 -1.98
C LYS A 76 -10.98 -2.13 -1.41
N LEU A 77 -9.94 -2.08 -0.59
CA LEU A 77 -9.33 -3.30 -0.06
C LEU A 77 -10.34 -4.21 0.65
N LYS A 78 -11.27 -3.64 1.40
CA LYS A 78 -12.30 -4.41 2.12
C LYS A 78 -13.20 -5.25 1.23
N HIS A 79 -13.31 -4.92 -0.05
CA HIS A 79 -14.12 -5.69 -0.99
C HIS A 79 -13.40 -6.93 -1.49
N TYR A 80 -12.10 -7.04 -1.26
CA TYR A 80 -11.26 -8.13 -1.80
C TYR A 80 -10.57 -8.96 -0.74
N ALA A 81 -10.41 -8.44 0.46
CA ALA A 81 -9.61 -9.09 1.50
C ALA A 81 -10.23 -8.91 2.88
N GLN A 82 -9.88 -9.84 3.77
CA GLN A 82 -10.33 -9.83 5.16
C GLN A 82 -9.15 -10.03 6.09
N ALA A 83 -9.38 -9.88 7.39
CA ALA A 83 -8.33 -10.08 8.39
C ALA A 83 -7.76 -11.50 8.28
N GLY A 84 -6.45 -11.61 8.38
CA GLY A 84 -5.75 -12.87 8.20
C GLY A 84 -5.23 -13.10 6.80
N ASP A 85 -5.74 -12.36 5.81
CA ASP A 85 -5.25 -12.47 4.44
C ASP A 85 -3.88 -11.79 4.29
N VAL A 86 -3.11 -12.30 3.34
CA VAL A 86 -1.82 -11.70 2.97
C VAL A 86 -2.00 -10.97 1.64
N VAL A 87 -1.71 -9.68 1.64
CA VAL A 87 -1.78 -8.86 0.42
C VAL A 87 -0.37 -8.64 -0.10
N THR A 88 -0.16 -8.97 -1.36
CA THR A 88 1.11 -8.70 -2.05
C THR A 88 0.90 -7.58 -3.05
N LEU A 89 1.74 -6.58 -2.99
CA LEU A 89 1.77 -5.46 -3.92
C LEU A 89 2.98 -5.64 -4.82
N LYS A 90 2.74 -5.90 -6.09
CA LYS A 90 3.82 -6.18 -7.04
C LYS A 90 3.98 -5.03 -8.01
N GLN A 91 5.19 -4.51 -8.13
CA GLN A 91 5.50 -3.48 -9.10
C GLN A 91 5.31 -4.01 -10.52
N SER A 92 4.58 -3.26 -11.36
CA SER A 92 4.35 -3.60 -12.75
C SER A 92 4.45 -2.32 -13.57
N LYS A 93 5.65 -2.01 -14.05
CA LYS A 93 5.95 -0.76 -14.75
C LYS A 93 5.61 0.45 -13.87
N GLU A 94 4.65 1.26 -14.27
CA GLU A 94 4.24 2.46 -13.50
C GLU A 94 3.03 2.21 -12.61
N ALA A 95 2.64 0.94 -12.44
CA ALA A 95 1.46 0.57 -11.66
C ALA A 95 1.80 -0.54 -10.68
N ILE A 96 0.81 -0.91 -9.87
CA ILE A 96 0.94 -1.96 -8.87
C ILE A 96 -0.12 -3.02 -9.15
N GLU A 97 0.28 -4.30 -9.14
CA GLU A 97 -0.66 -5.41 -9.16
C GLU A 97 -0.89 -5.88 -7.75
N ILE A 98 -2.17 -6.10 -7.40
CA ILE A 98 -2.55 -6.59 -6.08
C ILE A 98 -2.87 -8.07 -6.18
N LEU A 99 -2.26 -8.86 -5.28
CA LEU A 99 -2.52 -10.29 -5.16
C LEU A 99 -2.98 -10.57 -3.73
N ILE A 100 -3.98 -11.43 -3.58
CA ILE A 100 -4.52 -11.80 -2.28
C ILE A 100 -4.21 -13.27 -2.02
N ASN A 101 -3.44 -13.55 -0.98
CA ASN A 101 -3.06 -14.92 -0.57
C ASN A 101 -2.31 -15.72 -1.66
N ASP A 102 -1.55 -15.02 -2.45
CA ASP A 102 -0.71 -15.65 -3.49
C ASP A 102 0.75 -15.68 -3.10
#